data_aec9a92b58f4694863e9737edf77af85
#
_entry.id   aec9a92b58f4694863e9737edf77af85
#
_cell.length_a   1.000
_cell.length_b   1.000
_cell.length_c   1.000
_cell.angle_alpha   90.00
_cell.angle_beta   90.00
_cell.angle_gamma   90.00
#
_symmetry.space_group_name_H-M   'P 1'
#
loop_
_entity.id
_entity.type
_entity.pdbx_description
1 polymer ?
#
loop_
_entity_poly.entity_id
_entity_poly.type
_entity_poly.pdbx_seq_one_letter_code
_entity_poly.pdbx_strand_id
1 'polypeptide(L)'
;MSMTSTEARAVLRDDPASKAVPRLAPKAVADPSNRFKKLAAQLRGQVGKAIGDYRMIAAGDRVMVCLSGGKDSYTLLDMLQSLRDRAPVSFELIAVNLDQKQPGFPADVLPAYLDRLGLPYRIVEEDTYSVVTRVIEPGKTMCGLCSRLRRGILYRVATELGATKIALGHHRDDIVETLFLNMFFGARLKAMPPKLRSDDGKHVVIRPLAYCSERDIERYARGRGFPIIPCKLCGSQDNMKRREIKAMLAEWEKADPGRTDRLFRSLQNVSASHLADRTLFDFEGVGADD
;
A
#
# COMPACT_ATOMS: atom_id res chain seq x y z
N MET A 1 -27.66 0.32 -29.22
CA MET A 1 -27.96 1.22 -28.10
C MET A 1 -26.63 1.71 -27.54
N SER A 2 -26.32 2.99 -27.83
CA SER A 2 -25.05 3.65 -27.53
C SER A 2 -24.97 3.92 -26.03
N MET A 3 -23.97 3.35 -25.34
CA MET A 3 -23.66 3.73 -23.95
C MET A 3 -22.82 5.01 -24.00
N THR A 4 -23.40 6.10 -23.53
CA THR A 4 -22.75 7.39 -23.37
C THR A 4 -21.57 7.28 -22.40
N SER A 5 -20.42 7.66 -22.91
CA SER A 5 -19.17 7.83 -22.17
C SER A 5 -19.36 8.93 -21.12
N THR A 6 -19.34 8.56 -19.83
CA THR A 6 -19.27 9.53 -18.73
C THR A 6 -17.85 10.09 -18.72
N GLU A 7 -17.70 11.35 -19.08
CA GLU A 7 -16.43 12.08 -19.10
C GLU A 7 -15.78 12.07 -17.70
N ALA A 8 -14.68 11.36 -17.57
CA ALA A 8 -13.82 11.41 -16.40
C ALA A 8 -13.15 12.80 -16.37
N ARG A 9 -13.57 13.65 -15.45
CA ARG A 9 -12.98 14.97 -15.24
C ARG A 9 -11.61 14.81 -14.60
N ALA A 10 -10.58 14.75 -15.45
CA ALA A 10 -9.18 14.78 -15.02
C ALA A 10 -8.78 16.23 -14.76
N VAL A 11 -8.56 16.59 -13.52
CA VAL A 11 -7.95 17.88 -13.16
C VAL A 11 -6.45 17.66 -13.04
N LEU A 12 -5.74 17.83 -14.16
CA LEU A 12 -4.30 18.09 -14.14
C LEU A 12 -4.13 19.56 -13.73
N ARG A 13 -3.61 19.81 -12.56
CA ARG A 13 -3.17 21.15 -12.15
C ARG A 13 -1.67 21.24 -12.33
N ASP A 14 -1.25 21.50 -13.56
CA ASP A 14 0.10 21.94 -13.94
C ASP A 14 0.03 23.42 -14.37
N ASP A 15 -0.36 24.34 -13.48
CA ASP A 15 -0.24 25.76 -13.77
C ASP A 15 0.39 26.50 -12.59
N PRO A 16 1.65 26.95 -12.73
CA PRO A 16 2.34 27.72 -11.68
C PRO A 16 1.82 29.15 -11.53
N ALA A 17 0.80 29.60 -12.29
CA ALA A 17 0.30 30.97 -12.30
C ALA A 17 -1.04 31.18 -11.57
N SER A 18 -1.58 30.25 -10.81
CA SER A 18 -2.83 30.40 -10.06
C SER A 18 -2.60 31.06 -8.70
N LYS A 19 -3.06 32.29 -8.58
CA LYS A 19 -3.22 33.19 -7.44
C LYS A 19 -2.97 32.62 -6.04
N ALA A 20 -2.05 33.28 -5.34
CA ALA A 20 -1.70 33.07 -3.95
C ALA A 20 -2.95 32.98 -3.03
N VAL A 21 -3.31 31.79 -2.63
CA VAL A 21 -4.19 31.53 -1.48
C VAL A 21 -3.37 31.86 -0.22
N PRO A 22 -3.91 32.58 0.77
CA PRO A 22 -3.16 32.92 1.99
C PRO A 22 -2.61 31.63 2.61
N ARG A 23 -1.29 31.53 2.71
CA ARG A 23 -0.61 30.45 3.46
C ARG A 23 -1.01 30.57 4.92
N LEU A 24 -2.00 29.81 5.36
CA LEU A 24 -2.12 29.48 6.76
C LEU A 24 -0.82 28.76 7.13
N ALA A 25 0.03 29.47 7.89
CA ALA A 25 1.26 28.88 8.40
C ALA A 25 0.91 27.54 9.07
N PRO A 26 1.64 26.45 8.78
CA PRO A 26 1.45 25.20 9.52
C PRO A 26 1.58 25.55 10.98
N LYS A 27 0.61 25.13 11.84
CA LYS A 27 0.85 25.09 13.28
C LYS A 27 2.18 24.39 13.44
N ALA A 28 3.19 25.07 13.93
CA ALA A 28 4.51 24.51 14.16
C ALA A 28 4.30 23.23 14.95
N VAL A 29 4.54 22.09 14.33
CA VAL A 29 4.59 20.80 15.03
C VAL A 29 5.74 21.00 16.01
N ALA A 30 5.46 20.96 17.31
CA ALA A 30 6.44 21.06 18.37
C ALA A 30 7.63 20.17 17.99
N ASP A 31 8.86 20.66 18.12
CA ASP A 31 10.08 19.97 17.66
C ASP A 31 10.00 18.50 18.09
N PRO A 32 9.96 17.56 17.15
CA PRO A 32 9.63 16.18 17.45
C PRO A 32 10.65 15.63 18.45
N SER A 33 10.16 14.98 19.50
CA SER A 33 11.01 14.40 20.54
C SER A 33 12.12 13.56 19.93
N ASN A 34 13.27 13.42 20.59
CA ASN A 34 14.37 12.56 20.13
C ASN A 34 13.90 11.13 19.84
N ARG A 35 12.88 10.65 20.57
CA ARG A 35 12.24 9.35 20.35
C ARG A 35 11.53 9.30 18.99
N PHE A 36 10.85 10.38 18.61
CA PHE A 36 10.18 10.46 17.31
C PHE A 36 11.21 10.57 16.16
N LYS A 37 12.27 11.36 16.33
CA LYS A 37 13.37 11.45 15.33
C LYS A 37 14.03 10.08 15.09
N LYS A 38 14.26 9.29 16.16
CA LYS A 38 14.77 7.91 16.07
C LYS A 38 13.80 6.99 15.31
N LEU A 39 12.49 7.05 15.61
CA LEU A 39 11.47 6.27 14.93
C LEU A 39 11.40 6.61 13.43
N ALA A 40 11.42 7.90 13.09
CA ALA A 40 11.43 8.36 11.71
C ALA A 40 12.68 7.86 10.94
N ALA A 41 13.85 7.90 11.57
CA ALA A 41 15.09 7.38 10.99
C ALA A 41 15.04 5.87 10.81
N GLN A 42 14.51 5.13 11.79
CA GLN A 42 14.32 3.67 11.71
C GLN A 42 13.40 3.29 10.54
N LEU A 43 12.21 3.89 10.45
CA LEU A 43 11.26 3.61 9.36
C LEU A 43 11.88 3.92 7.99
N ARG A 44 12.54 5.07 7.85
CA ARG A 44 13.24 5.43 6.62
C ARG A 44 14.33 4.43 6.26
N GLY A 45 15.11 3.96 7.22
CA GLY A 45 16.11 2.92 7.02
C GLY A 45 15.49 1.60 6.57
N GLN A 46 14.38 1.17 7.18
CA GLN A 46 13.65 -0.04 6.80
C GLN A 46 13.07 0.06 5.38
N VAL A 47 12.48 1.20 5.02
CA VAL A 47 11.96 1.47 3.66
C VAL A 47 13.09 1.47 2.65
N GLY A 48 14.19 2.17 2.93
CA GLY A 48 15.37 2.18 2.06
C GLY A 48 15.95 0.78 1.87
N LYS A 49 16.04 0.00 2.95
CA LYS A 49 16.51 -1.40 2.89
C LYS A 49 15.59 -2.27 2.02
N ALA A 50 14.27 -2.18 2.19
CA ALA A 50 13.32 -2.92 1.37
C ALA A 50 13.43 -2.54 -0.13
N ILE A 51 13.55 -1.24 -0.43
CA ILE A 51 13.76 -0.75 -1.79
C ILE A 51 15.04 -1.34 -2.40
N GLY A 52 16.14 -1.37 -1.64
CA GLY A 52 17.42 -1.93 -2.09
C GLY A 52 17.36 -3.44 -2.29
N ASP A 53 16.94 -4.19 -1.26
CA ASP A 53 16.91 -5.67 -1.27
C ASP A 53 16.07 -6.22 -2.44
N TYR A 54 14.93 -5.58 -2.74
CA TYR A 54 14.04 -6.00 -3.82
C TYR A 54 14.20 -5.19 -5.11
N ARG A 55 15.18 -4.29 -5.19
CA ARG A 55 15.41 -3.40 -6.34
C ARG A 55 14.10 -2.79 -6.83
N MET A 56 13.37 -2.14 -5.90
CA MET A 56 12.02 -1.65 -6.19
C MET A 56 12.01 -0.41 -7.07
N ILE A 57 12.99 0.48 -6.90
CA ILE A 57 13.10 1.77 -7.59
C ILE A 57 14.47 1.87 -8.25
N ALA A 58 14.51 2.34 -9.48
CA ALA A 58 15.73 2.60 -10.27
C ALA A 58 15.79 4.07 -10.70
N ALA A 59 16.94 4.49 -11.22
CA ALA A 59 17.09 5.82 -11.80
C ALA A 59 16.11 6.03 -12.96
N GLY A 60 15.47 7.21 -12.97
CA GLY A 60 14.47 7.60 -13.97
C GLY A 60 13.08 6.99 -13.77
N ASP A 61 12.84 6.21 -12.69
CA ASP A 61 11.50 5.71 -12.41
C ASP A 61 10.52 6.84 -12.07
N ARG A 62 9.29 6.73 -12.55
CA ARG A 62 8.13 7.50 -12.12
C ARG A 62 7.25 6.63 -11.24
N VAL A 63 7.25 6.91 -9.95
CA VAL A 63 6.56 6.12 -8.92
C VAL A 63 5.20 6.73 -8.61
N MET A 64 4.13 6.04 -8.97
CA MET A 64 2.76 6.38 -8.59
C MET A 64 2.49 5.86 -7.17
N VAL A 65 2.29 6.77 -6.22
CA VAL A 65 1.96 6.43 -4.83
C VAL A 65 0.45 6.43 -4.65
N CYS A 66 -0.13 5.27 -4.37
CA CYS A 66 -1.57 5.15 -4.16
C CYS A 66 -1.96 5.57 -2.74
N LEU A 67 -2.72 6.66 -2.62
CA LEU A 67 -3.22 7.20 -1.36
C LEU A 67 -4.66 6.81 -1.11
N SER A 68 -4.89 6.09 -0.01
CA SER A 68 -6.25 5.75 0.44
C SER A 68 -6.78 6.72 1.52
N GLY A 69 -5.95 7.63 1.99
CA GLY A 69 -6.25 8.47 3.18
C GLY A 69 -5.98 7.75 4.51
N GLY A 70 -5.53 6.50 4.49
CA GLY A 70 -5.14 5.75 5.69
C GLY A 70 -3.69 6.03 6.14
N LYS A 71 -3.39 5.73 7.41
CA LYS A 71 -2.09 5.94 8.05
C LYS A 71 -0.91 5.40 7.24
N ASP A 72 -1.09 4.23 6.61
CA ASP A 72 -0.04 3.52 5.89
C ASP A 72 0.31 4.22 4.58
N SER A 73 -0.70 4.69 3.85
CA SER A 73 -0.51 5.40 2.59
C SER A 73 0.13 6.78 2.79
N TYR A 74 -0.24 7.51 3.84
CA TYR A 74 0.45 8.76 4.21
C TYR A 74 1.90 8.50 4.63
N THR A 75 2.14 7.48 5.45
CA THR A 75 3.50 7.10 5.88
C THR A 75 4.35 6.71 4.67
N LEU A 76 3.80 5.94 3.73
CA LEU A 76 4.49 5.58 2.49
C LEU A 76 4.93 6.82 1.72
N LEU A 77 4.02 7.76 1.49
CA LEU A 77 4.31 8.99 0.74
C LEU A 77 5.41 9.80 1.43
N ASP A 78 5.29 10.03 2.72
CA ASP A 78 6.24 10.82 3.51
C ASP A 78 7.65 10.17 3.53
N MET A 79 7.73 8.85 3.67
CA MET A 79 8.99 8.10 3.58
C MET A 79 9.61 8.20 2.20
N LEU A 80 8.83 8.02 1.12
CA LEU A 80 9.34 8.10 -0.25
C LEU A 80 9.81 9.51 -0.61
N GLN A 81 9.11 10.57 -0.16
CA GLN A 81 9.60 11.95 -0.31
C GLN A 81 10.94 12.13 0.39
N SER A 82 11.03 11.73 1.67
CA SER A 82 12.27 11.85 2.43
C SER A 82 13.43 11.04 1.84
N LEU A 83 13.15 9.93 1.18
CA LEU A 83 14.16 9.11 0.49
C LEU A 83 14.54 9.72 -0.85
N ARG A 84 13.60 10.23 -1.64
CA ARG A 84 13.87 10.88 -2.92
C ARG A 84 14.95 11.96 -2.81
N ASP A 85 14.87 12.77 -1.76
CA ASP A 85 15.80 13.87 -1.52
C ASP A 85 17.22 13.40 -1.10
N ARG A 86 17.41 12.10 -0.84
CA ARG A 86 18.66 11.50 -0.29
C ARG A 86 19.12 10.26 -1.05
N ALA A 87 18.34 9.80 -2.01
CA ALA A 87 18.65 8.60 -2.75
C ALA A 87 19.86 8.80 -3.68
N PRO A 88 20.66 7.75 -3.93
CA PRO A 88 21.74 7.79 -4.90
C PRO A 88 21.24 7.80 -6.36
N VAL A 89 19.93 7.61 -6.55
CA VAL A 89 19.28 7.60 -7.86
C VAL A 89 18.12 8.61 -7.87
N SER A 90 17.95 9.32 -8.99
CA SER A 90 16.81 10.22 -9.17
C SER A 90 15.56 9.46 -9.59
N PHE A 91 14.43 9.78 -9.02
CA PHE A 91 13.10 9.27 -9.41
C PHE A 91 12.00 10.30 -9.12
N GLU A 92 10.91 10.20 -9.85
CA GLU A 92 9.75 11.07 -9.69
C GLU A 92 8.69 10.41 -8.82
N LEU A 93 7.94 11.25 -8.08
CA LEU A 93 6.77 10.83 -7.31
C LEU A 93 5.54 11.54 -7.82
N ILE A 94 4.47 10.79 -8.02
CA ILE A 94 3.12 11.32 -8.24
C ILE A 94 2.14 10.62 -7.30
N ALA A 95 1.36 11.40 -6.56
CA ALA A 95 0.34 10.87 -5.66
C ALA A 95 -0.97 10.64 -6.42
N VAL A 96 -1.61 9.49 -6.20
CA VAL A 96 -2.92 9.19 -6.82
C VAL A 96 -3.89 8.72 -5.75
N ASN A 97 -5.06 9.35 -5.68
CA ASN A 97 -6.19 8.88 -4.89
C ASN A 97 -7.32 8.44 -5.82
N LEU A 98 -7.96 7.34 -5.49
CA LEU A 98 -9.21 6.90 -6.10
C LEU A 98 -10.36 7.16 -5.13
N ASP A 99 -11.15 8.18 -5.42
CA ASP A 99 -12.47 8.40 -4.79
C ASP A 99 -13.49 7.46 -5.44
N GLN A 100 -13.94 6.49 -4.67
CA GLN A 100 -14.91 5.48 -5.09
C GLN A 100 -16.36 5.94 -4.89
N LYS A 101 -16.57 7.20 -4.53
CA LYS A 101 -17.88 7.77 -4.19
C LYS A 101 -18.58 7.06 -3.03
N GLN A 102 -17.79 6.61 -2.06
CA GLN A 102 -18.36 6.06 -0.83
C GLN A 102 -19.06 7.15 -0.02
N PRO A 103 -20.26 6.90 0.53
CA PRO A 103 -20.96 7.89 1.35
C PRO A 103 -20.10 8.39 2.51
N GLY A 104 -20.02 9.72 2.67
CA GLY A 104 -19.27 10.35 3.75
C GLY A 104 -17.74 10.39 3.53
N PHE A 105 -17.25 10.09 2.33
CA PHE A 105 -15.83 10.29 2.02
C PHE A 105 -15.51 11.79 1.93
N PRO A 106 -14.56 12.31 2.75
CA PRO A 106 -14.21 13.74 2.76
C PRO A 106 -13.28 14.06 1.58
N ALA A 107 -13.86 14.45 0.45
CA ALA A 107 -13.15 14.63 -0.83
C ALA A 107 -12.10 15.75 -0.82
N ASP A 108 -12.19 16.71 0.12
CA ASP A 108 -11.31 17.88 0.25
C ASP A 108 -10.03 17.61 1.06
N VAL A 109 -10.00 16.59 1.90
CA VAL A 109 -8.90 16.32 2.85
C VAL A 109 -7.60 16.01 2.13
N LEU A 110 -7.64 15.10 1.16
CA LEU A 110 -6.43 14.69 0.42
C LEU A 110 -5.91 15.79 -0.49
N PRO A 111 -6.72 16.48 -1.32
CA PRO A 111 -6.25 17.62 -2.09
C PRO A 111 -5.60 18.69 -1.23
N ALA A 112 -6.25 19.12 -0.14
CA ALA A 112 -5.69 20.13 0.77
C ALA A 112 -4.36 19.69 1.42
N TYR A 113 -4.18 18.40 1.68
CA TYR A 113 -2.92 17.87 2.19
C TYR A 113 -1.83 17.88 1.12
N LEU A 114 -2.14 17.44 -0.11
CA LEU A 114 -1.20 17.32 -1.21
C LEU A 114 -0.77 18.69 -1.77
N ASP A 115 -1.69 19.66 -1.84
CA ASP A 115 -1.37 21.05 -2.19
C ASP A 115 -0.32 21.66 -1.26
N ARG A 116 -0.43 21.38 0.07
CA ARG A 116 0.56 21.84 1.04
C ARG A 116 1.93 21.20 0.88
N LEU A 117 1.99 19.98 0.36
CA LEU A 117 3.24 19.27 0.11
C LEU A 117 3.92 19.73 -1.19
N GLY A 118 3.20 20.39 -2.09
CA GLY A 118 3.70 20.80 -3.40
C GLY A 118 4.07 19.60 -4.29
N LEU A 119 3.40 18.47 -4.12
CA LEU A 119 3.61 17.27 -4.93
C LEU A 119 2.61 17.21 -6.09
N PRO A 120 3.04 16.74 -7.27
CA PRO A 120 2.11 16.36 -8.32
C PRO A 120 1.14 15.29 -7.82
N TYR A 121 -0.15 15.49 -8.08
CA TYR A 121 -1.15 14.50 -7.72
C TYR A 121 -2.32 14.46 -8.70
N ARG A 122 -3.05 13.33 -8.66
CA ARG A 122 -4.31 13.15 -9.39
C ARG A 122 -5.36 12.53 -8.47
N ILE A 123 -6.53 13.17 -8.39
CA ILE A 123 -7.73 12.57 -7.82
C ILE A 123 -8.53 11.95 -8.95
N VAL A 124 -8.78 10.65 -8.85
CA VAL A 124 -9.60 9.89 -9.81
C VAL A 124 -10.94 9.63 -9.15
N GLU A 125 -12.00 10.09 -9.80
CA GLU A 125 -13.37 9.92 -9.30
C GLU A 125 -14.08 8.87 -10.14
N GLU A 126 -14.42 7.73 -9.54
CA GLU A 126 -15.20 6.68 -10.20
C GLU A 126 -16.11 5.99 -9.19
N ASP A 127 -17.40 5.98 -9.48
CA ASP A 127 -18.41 5.38 -8.62
C ASP A 127 -18.38 3.84 -8.69
N THR A 128 -17.32 3.27 -8.12
CA THR A 128 -17.19 1.82 -7.95
C THR A 128 -18.03 1.31 -6.78
N TYR A 129 -18.38 2.19 -5.83
CA TYR A 129 -19.20 1.81 -4.69
C TYR A 129 -20.60 1.40 -5.12
N SER A 130 -21.29 2.21 -5.92
CA SER A 130 -22.62 1.86 -6.45
C SER A 130 -22.60 0.60 -7.32
N VAL A 131 -21.52 0.39 -8.08
CA VAL A 131 -21.36 -0.85 -8.86
C VAL A 131 -21.29 -2.07 -7.95
N VAL A 132 -20.44 -2.01 -6.91
CA VAL A 132 -20.23 -3.13 -5.98
C VAL A 132 -21.51 -3.43 -5.19
N THR A 133 -22.19 -2.41 -4.66
CA THR A 133 -23.40 -2.57 -3.86
C THR A 133 -24.58 -3.10 -4.67
N ARG A 134 -24.63 -2.79 -5.99
CA ARG A 134 -25.68 -3.32 -6.89
C ARG A 134 -25.45 -4.77 -7.30
N VAL A 135 -24.19 -5.18 -7.46
CA VAL A 135 -23.83 -6.53 -7.96
C VAL A 135 -23.76 -7.56 -6.84
N ILE A 136 -23.37 -7.16 -5.64
CA ILE A 136 -23.19 -8.07 -4.50
C ILE A 136 -24.43 -8.05 -3.63
N GLU A 137 -25.03 -9.23 -3.42
CA GLU A 137 -26.18 -9.39 -2.55
C GLU A 137 -25.88 -8.96 -1.10
N PRO A 138 -26.86 -8.40 -0.39
CA PRO A 138 -26.73 -8.08 1.02
C PRO A 138 -26.20 -9.26 1.84
N GLY A 139 -25.21 -9.02 2.70
CA GLY A 139 -24.61 -10.05 3.55
C GLY A 139 -23.46 -10.84 2.91
N LYS A 140 -23.21 -10.68 1.58
CA LYS A 140 -22.03 -11.24 0.95
C LYS A 140 -20.85 -10.26 0.94
N THR A 141 -19.64 -10.82 0.80
CA THR A 141 -18.41 -10.04 0.82
C THR A 141 -18.21 -9.21 -0.45
N MET A 142 -18.02 -7.90 -0.30
CA MET A 142 -17.80 -6.96 -1.40
C MET A 142 -16.32 -6.84 -1.79
N CYS A 143 -15.39 -7.27 -0.94
CA CYS A 143 -13.97 -6.96 -1.06
C CYS A 143 -13.32 -7.51 -2.34
N GLY A 144 -13.74 -8.68 -2.79
CA GLY A 144 -13.18 -9.31 -3.99
C GLY A 144 -13.46 -8.51 -5.26
N LEU A 145 -14.69 -8.04 -5.46
CA LEU A 145 -15.06 -7.21 -6.60
C LEU A 145 -14.49 -5.81 -6.48
N CYS A 146 -14.61 -5.18 -5.30
CA CYS A 146 -14.06 -3.86 -5.03
C CYS A 146 -12.55 -3.79 -5.31
N SER A 147 -11.78 -4.78 -4.85
CA SER A 147 -10.33 -4.81 -5.06
C SER A 147 -9.95 -5.00 -6.53
N ARG A 148 -10.73 -5.76 -7.31
CA ARG A 148 -10.51 -5.93 -8.75
C ARG A 148 -10.79 -4.63 -9.52
N LEU A 149 -11.92 -3.96 -9.24
CA LEU A 149 -12.24 -2.68 -9.87
C LEU A 149 -11.20 -1.62 -9.56
N ARG A 150 -10.84 -1.45 -8.29
CA ARG A 150 -9.78 -0.52 -7.87
C ARG A 150 -8.45 -0.78 -8.58
N ARG A 151 -8.05 -2.04 -8.69
CA ARG A 151 -6.81 -2.42 -9.36
C ARG A 151 -6.85 -2.06 -10.84
N GLY A 152 -7.93 -2.37 -11.55
CA GLY A 152 -8.10 -2.02 -12.96
C GLY A 152 -8.00 -0.52 -13.21
N ILE A 153 -8.66 0.29 -12.37
CA ILE A 153 -8.61 1.75 -12.44
C ILE A 153 -7.18 2.27 -12.18
N LEU A 154 -6.53 1.79 -11.11
CA LEU A 154 -5.17 2.21 -10.79
C LEU A 154 -4.16 1.83 -11.88
N TYR A 155 -4.32 0.68 -12.53
CA TYR A 155 -3.47 0.28 -13.66
C TYR A 155 -3.68 1.17 -14.88
N ARG A 156 -4.92 1.49 -15.23
CA ARG A 156 -5.22 2.44 -16.29
C ARG A 156 -4.59 3.82 -16.00
N VAL A 157 -4.78 4.33 -14.80
CA VAL A 157 -4.20 5.63 -14.38
C VAL A 157 -2.68 5.59 -14.40
N ALA A 158 -2.05 4.48 -13.98
CA ALA A 158 -0.61 4.33 -14.07
C ALA A 158 -0.10 4.42 -15.52
N THR A 159 -0.83 3.80 -16.47
CA THR A 159 -0.52 3.91 -17.90
C THR A 159 -0.66 5.34 -18.39
N GLU A 160 -1.76 6.02 -18.09
CA GLU A 160 -2.03 7.41 -18.47
C GLU A 160 -0.98 8.38 -17.95
N LEU A 161 -0.44 8.14 -16.77
CA LEU A 161 0.59 8.95 -16.13
C LEU A 161 2.01 8.56 -16.52
N GLY A 162 2.20 7.52 -17.33
CA GLY A 162 3.52 6.98 -17.65
C GLY A 162 4.26 6.49 -16.41
N ALA A 163 3.55 5.99 -15.39
CA ALA A 163 4.16 5.50 -14.17
C ALA A 163 4.84 4.14 -14.42
N THR A 164 6.11 4.02 -14.02
CA THR A 164 6.89 2.78 -14.14
C THR A 164 6.69 1.87 -12.94
N LYS A 165 6.28 2.44 -11.80
CA LYS A 165 6.03 1.72 -10.55
C LYS A 165 4.74 2.19 -9.90
N ILE A 166 4.00 1.25 -9.30
CA ILE A 166 2.82 1.51 -8.48
C ILE A 166 3.17 1.15 -7.03
N ALA A 167 3.27 2.16 -6.16
CA ALA A 167 3.62 1.98 -4.75
C ALA A 167 2.37 1.89 -3.89
N LEU A 168 2.25 0.80 -3.12
CA LEU A 168 1.13 0.52 -2.21
C LEU A 168 1.60 0.50 -0.76
N GLY A 169 0.78 1.02 0.15
CA GLY A 169 1.08 1.16 1.58
C GLY A 169 0.98 -0.13 2.42
N HIS A 170 1.08 -1.31 1.80
CA HIS A 170 1.09 -2.55 2.56
C HIS A 170 2.42 -2.72 3.31
N HIS A 171 2.33 -3.17 4.55
CA HIS A 171 3.46 -3.29 5.47
C HIS A 171 3.73 -4.75 5.87
N ARG A 172 4.75 -4.99 6.72
CA ARG A 172 5.19 -6.32 7.16
C ARG A 172 4.04 -7.17 7.71
N ASP A 173 3.22 -6.57 8.56
CA ASP A 173 2.13 -7.29 9.24
C ASP A 173 1.05 -7.71 8.23
N ASP A 174 0.72 -6.89 7.23
CA ASP A 174 -0.18 -7.28 6.11
C ASP A 174 0.34 -8.50 5.34
N ILE A 175 1.67 -8.58 5.15
CA ILE A 175 2.31 -9.70 4.45
C ILE A 175 2.13 -10.98 5.26
N VAL A 176 2.37 -10.92 6.57
CA VAL A 176 2.18 -12.07 7.49
C VAL A 176 0.70 -12.45 7.62
N GLU A 177 -0.19 -11.46 7.80
CA GLU A 177 -1.63 -11.71 7.81
C GLU A 177 -2.10 -12.43 6.53
N THR A 178 -1.58 -12.00 5.37
CA THR A 178 -1.92 -12.62 4.07
C THR A 178 -1.40 -14.05 3.96
N LEU A 179 -0.24 -14.36 4.53
CA LEU A 179 0.26 -15.74 4.62
C LEU A 179 -0.73 -16.62 5.36
N PHE A 180 -1.11 -16.23 6.59
CA PHE A 180 -2.03 -17.01 7.41
C PHE A 180 -3.43 -17.14 6.82
N LEU A 181 -3.93 -16.08 6.17
CA LEU A 181 -5.19 -16.14 5.42
C LEU A 181 -5.14 -17.20 4.31
N ASN A 182 -4.04 -17.25 3.54
CA ASN A 182 -3.89 -18.25 2.50
C ASN A 182 -3.66 -19.67 3.06
N MET A 183 -2.92 -19.81 4.15
CA MET A 183 -2.68 -21.12 4.80
C MET A 183 -4.00 -21.68 5.37
N PHE A 184 -4.74 -20.91 6.15
CA PHE A 184 -5.90 -21.40 6.90
C PHE A 184 -7.15 -21.54 6.04
N PHE A 185 -7.32 -20.67 5.05
CA PHE A 185 -8.55 -20.61 4.25
C PHE A 185 -8.33 -20.92 2.76
N GLY A 186 -7.11 -21.03 2.31
CA GLY A 186 -6.77 -21.24 0.90
C GLY A 186 -5.88 -22.45 0.63
N ALA A 187 -5.46 -23.17 1.66
CA ALA A 187 -4.51 -24.31 1.55
C ALA A 187 -3.27 -23.99 0.70
N ARG A 188 -2.71 -22.77 0.88
CA ARG A 188 -1.56 -22.30 0.09
C ARG A 188 -0.54 -21.60 0.96
N LEU A 189 0.73 -21.90 0.79
CA LEU A 189 1.86 -21.11 1.30
C LEU A 189 2.09 -19.91 0.38
N LYS A 190 1.28 -18.88 0.53
CA LYS A 190 1.32 -17.68 -0.31
C LYS A 190 1.16 -16.43 0.56
N ALA A 191 2.16 -15.56 0.53
CA ALA A 191 2.10 -14.24 1.15
C ALA A 191 1.89 -13.13 0.09
N MET A 192 1.96 -11.88 0.52
CA MET A 192 1.95 -10.72 -0.35
C MET A 192 3.40 -10.37 -0.71
N PRO A 193 3.81 -10.44 -1.99
CA PRO A 193 5.21 -10.17 -2.35
C PRO A 193 5.55 -8.68 -2.23
N PRO A 194 6.78 -8.33 -1.79
CA PRO A 194 7.22 -6.93 -1.73
C PRO A 194 7.29 -6.24 -3.09
N LYS A 195 7.56 -6.99 -4.15
CA LYS A 195 7.57 -6.54 -5.54
C LYS A 195 6.91 -7.58 -6.43
N LEU A 196 6.09 -7.13 -7.36
CA LEU A 196 5.26 -7.99 -8.21
C LEU A 196 5.08 -7.34 -9.57
N ARG A 197 5.16 -8.12 -10.64
CA ARG A 197 4.65 -7.72 -11.95
C ARG A 197 3.16 -8.05 -12.01
N SER A 198 2.33 -7.14 -12.55
CA SER A 198 0.90 -7.38 -12.73
C SER A 198 0.64 -8.57 -13.67
N ASP A 199 -0.54 -9.17 -13.56
CA ASP A 199 -0.90 -10.37 -14.33
C ASP A 199 -0.86 -10.12 -15.85
N ASP A 200 -1.13 -8.88 -16.28
CA ASP A 200 -1.02 -8.43 -17.68
C ASP A 200 0.42 -8.06 -18.10
N GLY A 201 1.37 -8.16 -17.19
CA GLY A 201 2.79 -7.87 -17.43
C GLY A 201 3.15 -6.38 -17.59
N LYS A 202 2.18 -5.47 -17.57
CA LYS A 202 2.39 -4.04 -17.90
C LYS A 202 2.90 -3.19 -16.75
N HIS A 203 2.58 -3.57 -15.50
CA HIS A 203 2.87 -2.75 -14.33
C HIS A 203 3.74 -3.48 -13.32
N VAL A 204 4.58 -2.71 -12.63
CA VAL A 204 5.36 -3.20 -11.48
C VAL A 204 4.79 -2.60 -10.20
N VAL A 205 4.20 -3.44 -9.36
CA VAL A 205 3.70 -3.07 -8.05
C VAL A 205 4.80 -3.25 -7.00
N ILE A 206 5.00 -2.25 -6.16
CA ILE A 206 5.99 -2.26 -5.08
C ILE A 206 5.35 -1.95 -3.74
N ARG A 207 5.93 -2.49 -2.67
CA ARG A 207 5.49 -2.31 -1.27
C ARG A 207 6.67 -1.89 -0.39
N PRO A 208 7.07 -0.61 -0.46
CA PRO A 208 8.26 -0.14 0.24
C PRO A 208 8.19 -0.27 1.77
N LEU A 209 6.98 -0.33 2.35
CA LEU A 209 6.77 -0.55 3.78
C LEU A 209 6.91 -2.03 4.20
N ALA A 210 7.33 -2.94 3.32
CA ALA A 210 7.38 -4.38 3.57
C ALA A 210 8.18 -4.80 4.82
N TYR A 211 9.13 -4.00 5.29
CA TYR A 211 9.91 -4.24 6.51
C TYR A 211 9.41 -3.49 7.74
N CYS A 212 8.45 -2.58 7.57
CA CYS A 212 7.92 -1.75 8.64
C CYS A 212 6.81 -2.47 9.41
N SER A 213 6.83 -2.40 10.75
CA SER A 213 5.73 -2.90 11.57
C SER A 213 4.55 -1.93 11.57
N GLU A 214 3.31 -2.47 11.64
CA GLU A 214 2.11 -1.64 11.77
C GLU A 214 2.19 -0.73 13.00
N ARG A 215 2.66 -1.26 14.12
CA ARG A 215 2.83 -0.51 15.38
C ARG A 215 3.72 0.73 15.22
N ASP A 216 4.82 0.62 14.48
CA ASP A 216 5.73 1.75 14.29
C ASP A 216 5.14 2.76 13.29
N ILE A 217 4.43 2.30 12.26
CA ILE A 217 3.68 3.15 11.34
C ILE A 217 2.59 3.93 12.08
N GLU A 218 1.82 3.30 12.97
CA GLU A 218 0.80 3.97 13.78
C GLU A 218 1.39 5.06 14.69
N ARG A 219 2.52 4.75 15.34
CA ARG A 219 3.22 5.73 16.19
C ARG A 219 3.74 6.90 15.36
N TYR A 220 4.27 6.60 14.19
CA TYR A 220 4.76 7.61 13.25
C TYR A 220 3.62 8.50 12.75
N ALA A 221 2.55 7.91 12.25
CA ALA A 221 1.40 8.63 11.74
C ALA A 221 0.77 9.56 12.78
N ARG A 222 0.66 9.12 14.04
CA ARG A 222 0.23 9.97 15.16
C ARG A 222 1.17 11.15 15.39
N GLY A 223 2.48 10.91 15.40
CA GLY A 223 3.47 11.96 15.60
C GLY A 223 3.53 12.98 14.45
N ARG A 224 3.17 12.58 13.24
CA ARG A 224 3.06 13.44 12.06
C ARG A 224 1.73 14.22 12.00
N GLY A 225 0.72 13.78 12.73
CA GLY A 225 -0.61 14.40 12.70
C GLY A 225 -1.26 14.30 11.31
N PHE A 226 -1.12 13.18 10.61
CA PHE A 226 -1.75 13.00 9.31
C PHE A 226 -3.27 13.12 9.39
N PRO A 227 -3.93 13.74 8.39
CA PRO A 227 -5.37 13.86 8.34
C PRO A 227 -5.99 12.52 7.88
N ILE A 228 -5.99 11.53 8.79
CA ILE A 228 -6.42 10.17 8.48
C ILE A 228 -7.92 10.13 8.21
N ILE A 229 -8.31 9.59 7.07
CA ILE A 229 -9.69 9.32 6.70
C ILE A 229 -10.07 7.93 7.25
N PRO A 230 -11.12 7.83 8.11
CA PRO A 230 -11.51 6.55 8.70
C PRO A 230 -12.01 5.55 7.64
N CYS A 231 -11.48 4.34 7.63
CA CYS A 231 -11.88 3.27 6.71
C CYS A 231 -13.11 2.50 7.26
N LYS A 232 -14.22 3.18 7.58
CA LYS A 232 -15.43 2.53 8.09
C LYS A 232 -16.58 2.46 7.06
N LEU A 233 -16.32 2.83 5.83
CA LEU A 233 -17.37 3.17 4.88
C LEU A 233 -18.02 1.97 4.17
N CYS A 234 -17.41 0.79 4.13
CA CYS A 234 -17.95 -0.31 3.31
C CYS A 234 -18.61 -1.45 4.09
N GLY A 235 -18.56 -1.52 5.42
CA GLY A 235 -19.29 -2.48 6.26
C GLY A 235 -19.10 -3.98 5.94
N SER A 236 -18.14 -4.36 5.09
CA SER A 236 -18.06 -5.71 4.55
C SER A 236 -17.53 -6.76 5.54
N GLN A 237 -18.09 -7.98 5.46
CA GLN A 237 -17.78 -9.10 6.36
C GLN A 237 -16.42 -9.75 6.13
N ASP A 238 -15.72 -9.52 5.02
CA ASP A 238 -14.37 -10.05 4.77
C ASP A 238 -13.33 -9.60 5.80
N ASN A 239 -13.66 -8.56 6.54
CA ASN A 239 -12.89 -8.12 7.69
C ASN A 239 -12.90 -9.11 8.87
N MET A 240 -13.79 -10.12 8.91
CA MET A 240 -13.86 -11.04 10.05
C MET A 240 -12.67 -12.00 10.08
N LYS A 241 -12.40 -12.70 8.98
CA LYS A 241 -11.23 -13.62 8.90
C LYS A 241 -9.92 -12.88 9.11
N ARG A 242 -9.77 -11.69 8.50
CA ARG A 242 -8.57 -10.87 8.70
C ARG A 242 -8.46 -10.37 10.14
N ARG A 243 -9.56 -9.98 10.77
CA ARG A 243 -9.57 -9.58 12.19
C ARG A 243 -9.22 -10.73 13.12
N GLU A 244 -9.69 -11.95 12.82
CA GLU A 244 -9.33 -13.16 13.55
C GLU A 244 -7.83 -13.44 13.48
N ILE A 245 -7.26 -13.44 12.27
CA ILE A 245 -5.81 -13.61 12.06
C ILE A 245 -5.03 -12.51 12.78
N LYS A 246 -5.47 -11.25 12.67
CA LYS A 246 -4.81 -10.12 13.33
C LYS A 246 -4.84 -10.25 14.85
N ALA A 247 -5.96 -10.68 15.44
CA ALA A 247 -6.08 -10.92 16.87
C ALA A 247 -5.14 -12.04 17.31
N MET A 248 -5.13 -13.17 16.61
CA MET A 248 -4.23 -14.29 16.88
C MET A 248 -2.75 -13.86 16.83
N LEU A 249 -2.34 -13.13 15.80
CA LEU A 249 -0.97 -12.65 15.67
C LEU A 249 -0.59 -11.65 16.78
N ALA A 250 -1.54 -10.80 17.20
CA ALA A 250 -1.33 -9.87 18.31
C ALA A 250 -1.13 -10.60 19.65
N GLU A 251 -1.89 -11.67 19.91
CA GLU A 251 -1.71 -12.52 21.08
C GLU A 251 -0.35 -13.22 21.06
N TRP A 252 0.05 -13.76 19.91
CA TRP A 252 1.36 -14.39 19.76
C TRP A 252 2.52 -13.41 19.97
N GLU A 253 2.41 -12.19 19.43
CA GLU A 253 3.41 -11.14 19.62
C GLU A 253 3.49 -10.68 21.08
N LYS A 254 2.36 -10.67 21.80
CA LYS A 254 2.31 -10.37 23.24
C LYS A 254 2.98 -11.44 24.08
N ALA A 255 2.74 -12.72 23.74
CA ALA A 255 3.31 -13.86 24.46
C ALA A 255 4.81 -14.02 24.18
N ASP A 256 5.25 -13.69 22.97
CA ASP A 256 6.63 -13.85 22.51
C ASP A 256 7.01 -12.69 21.58
N PRO A 257 7.52 -11.57 22.12
CA PRO A 257 7.88 -10.40 21.35
C PRO A 257 8.88 -10.68 20.23
N GLY A 258 8.60 -10.14 19.04
CA GLY A 258 9.37 -10.38 17.81
C GLY A 258 8.94 -11.61 17.03
N ARG A 259 7.87 -12.31 17.43
CA ARG A 259 7.36 -13.48 16.68
C ARG A 259 6.91 -13.09 15.27
N THR A 260 6.21 -11.99 15.11
CA THR A 260 5.78 -11.50 13.79
C THR A 260 6.97 -11.21 12.88
N ASP A 261 8.07 -10.70 13.42
CA ASP A 261 9.30 -10.49 12.67
C ASP A 261 9.94 -11.81 12.23
N ARG A 262 9.98 -12.81 13.12
CA ARG A 262 10.48 -14.15 12.78
C ARG A 262 9.63 -14.84 11.72
N LEU A 263 8.30 -14.73 11.80
CA LEU A 263 7.38 -15.20 10.76
C LEU A 263 7.63 -14.52 9.41
N PHE A 264 7.86 -13.23 9.40
CA PHE A 264 8.21 -12.53 8.17
C PHE A 264 9.57 -12.99 7.62
N ARG A 265 10.57 -13.15 8.47
CA ARG A 265 11.90 -13.63 8.05
C ARG A 265 11.86 -15.05 7.49
N SER A 266 10.96 -15.93 7.99
CA SER A 266 10.83 -17.28 7.46
C SER A 266 10.41 -17.30 6.00
N LEU A 267 9.65 -16.29 5.53
CA LEU A 267 9.32 -16.10 4.11
C LEU A 267 10.55 -15.79 3.23
N GLN A 268 11.64 -15.34 3.85
CA GLN A 268 12.90 -15.02 3.17
C GLN A 268 13.92 -16.16 3.25
N ASN A 269 13.61 -17.22 4.02
CA ASN A 269 14.49 -18.35 4.28
C ASN A 269 13.71 -19.66 4.06
N VAL A 270 13.44 -19.94 2.79
CA VAL A 270 12.67 -21.13 2.39
C VAL A 270 13.63 -22.24 1.98
N SER A 271 13.47 -23.43 2.59
CA SER A 271 14.16 -24.66 2.18
C SER A 271 13.22 -25.47 1.31
N ALA A 272 13.36 -25.38 -0.01
CA ALA A 272 12.46 -26.01 -0.98
C ALA A 272 12.35 -27.53 -0.78
N SER A 273 13.48 -28.19 -0.53
CA SER A 273 13.56 -29.65 -0.26
C SER A 273 12.82 -30.12 1.00
N HIS A 274 12.45 -29.21 1.89
CA HIS A 274 11.70 -29.50 3.12
C HIS A 274 10.23 -29.09 3.05
N LEU A 275 9.76 -28.70 1.87
CA LEU A 275 8.35 -28.45 1.58
C LEU A 275 7.81 -29.59 0.72
N ALA A 276 6.53 -29.95 0.88
CA ALA A 276 5.89 -31.02 0.12
C ALA A 276 5.44 -30.62 -1.31
N ASP A 277 5.95 -29.51 -1.84
CA ASP A 277 5.58 -29.01 -3.17
C ASP A 277 6.53 -29.60 -4.22
N ARG A 278 5.99 -30.52 -5.05
CA ARG A 278 6.71 -31.22 -6.12
C ARG A 278 7.17 -30.31 -7.25
N THR A 279 6.66 -29.09 -7.33
CA THR A 279 7.10 -28.11 -8.33
C THR A 279 8.29 -27.26 -7.85
N LEU A 280 8.56 -27.25 -6.55
CA LEU A 280 9.68 -26.53 -5.93
C LEU A 280 10.92 -27.41 -5.73
N PHE A 281 10.73 -28.72 -5.60
CA PHE A 281 11.81 -29.67 -5.38
C PHE A 281 11.52 -30.98 -6.13
N ASP A 282 12.54 -31.53 -6.78
CA ASP A 282 12.48 -32.82 -7.47
C ASP A 282 12.66 -33.97 -6.49
N PHE A 283 11.55 -34.51 -5.99
CA PHE A 283 11.56 -35.66 -5.10
C PHE A 283 11.77 -36.99 -5.86
N GLU A 284 11.51 -37.04 -7.16
CA GLU A 284 11.68 -38.25 -7.97
C GLU A 284 13.17 -38.50 -8.24
N GLY A 285 13.97 -37.45 -8.32
CA GLY A 285 15.43 -37.55 -8.47
C GLY A 285 16.19 -37.93 -7.18
N VAL A 286 15.53 -37.94 -6.01
CA VAL A 286 16.18 -38.31 -4.76
C VAL A 286 16.42 -39.83 -4.73
N GLY A 287 17.70 -40.26 -4.72
CA GLY A 287 18.11 -41.65 -4.74
C GLY A 287 18.22 -42.28 -6.14
N ALA A 288 18.12 -41.46 -7.17
CA ALA A 288 18.41 -41.89 -8.55
C ALA A 288 19.93 -41.78 -8.89
N ASP A 289 20.78 -41.70 -7.90
CA ASP A 289 22.22 -41.70 -8.12
C ASP A 289 22.71 -43.14 -8.38
N ASP A 290 23.17 -43.35 -9.62
CA ASP A 290 24.11 -44.24 -10.28
C ASP A 290 24.23 -45.70 -9.84
#